data_88c9844f41f2b246a8bae8bdb52b07b9
#
_entry.id   88c9844f41f2b246a8bae8bdb52b07b9
#
_cell.length_a   1.000
_cell.length_b   1.000
_cell.length_c   1.000
_cell.angle_alpha   90.00
_cell.angle_beta   90.00
_cell.angle_gamma   90.00
#
_symmetry.space_group_name_H-M   'P 1'
#
loop_
_entity.id
_entity.type
_entity.pdbx_description
1 polymer ?
#
loop_
_entity_poly.entity_id
_entity_poly.type
_entity_poly.pdbx_seq_one_letter_code
_entity_poly.pdbx_strand_id
1 'polypeptide(L)'
;MTRQAVSPEMRASANNAANAAKKKTPELYPKGTAPGHTPDVGWGGETEGPIIPLLSRVNSYIGGATQAVPVGTTYSKVILI
;
A
#
# COMPACT_ATOMS: atom_id res chain seq x y z
N MET A 1 8.21 4.85 -11.32
CA MET A 1 7.27 5.30 -10.27
C MET A 1 7.83 6.51 -9.57
N THR A 2 6.97 7.45 -9.22
CA THR A 2 7.38 8.66 -8.52
C THR A 2 6.81 8.68 -7.11
N ARG A 3 7.66 8.94 -6.12
CA ARG A 3 7.25 9.08 -4.73
C ARG A 3 6.34 10.31 -4.62
N GLN A 4 5.10 10.12 -4.16
CA GLN A 4 4.12 11.20 -3.99
C GLN A 4 3.75 11.41 -2.52
N ALA A 5 3.34 12.62 -2.20
CA ALA A 5 2.78 12.91 -0.88
C ALA A 5 1.42 12.22 -0.74
N VAL A 6 1.17 11.65 0.43
CA VAL A 6 -0.11 11.03 0.75
C VAL A 6 -0.83 11.93 1.74
N SER A 7 -1.91 12.57 1.28
CA SER A 7 -2.72 13.42 2.14
C SER A 7 -3.51 12.58 3.17
N PRO A 8 -4.01 13.20 4.26
CA PRO A 8 -4.88 12.50 5.19
C PRO A 8 -6.12 11.90 4.52
N GLU A 9 -6.68 12.58 3.53
CA GLU A 9 -7.84 12.11 2.77
C GLU A 9 -7.49 10.88 1.92
N MET A 10 -6.34 10.90 1.27
CA MET A 10 -5.84 9.75 0.50
C MET A 10 -5.61 8.56 1.40
N ARG A 11 -5.02 8.79 2.57
CA ARG A 11 -4.78 7.73 3.56
C ARG A 11 -6.09 7.12 4.06
N ALA A 12 -7.08 7.95 4.37
CA ALA A 12 -8.39 7.48 4.80
C ALA A 12 -9.08 6.66 3.69
N SER A 13 -9.03 7.14 2.45
CA SER A 13 -9.60 6.43 1.30
C SER A 13 -8.90 5.08 1.09
N ALA A 14 -7.57 5.05 1.15
CA ALA A 14 -6.79 3.82 1.02
C ALA A 14 -7.11 2.82 2.14
N ASN A 15 -7.23 3.28 3.38
CA ASN A 15 -7.58 2.44 4.52
C ASN A 15 -9.00 1.87 4.37
N ASN A 16 -9.96 2.68 3.92
CA ASN A 16 -11.32 2.24 3.69
C ASN A 16 -11.37 1.16 2.60
N ALA A 17 -10.63 1.35 1.50
CA ALA A 17 -10.54 0.35 0.43
C ALA A 17 -9.91 -0.95 0.93
N ALA A 18 -8.83 -0.86 1.71
CA ALA A 18 -8.17 -2.02 2.29
C ALA A 18 -9.10 -2.79 3.24
N ASN A 19 -9.81 -2.08 4.11
CA ASN A 19 -10.76 -2.69 5.04
C ASN A 19 -11.93 -3.35 4.30
N ALA A 20 -12.43 -2.71 3.24
CA ALA A 20 -13.49 -3.26 2.42
C ALA A 20 -13.05 -4.55 1.72
N ALA A 21 -11.84 -4.60 1.18
CA ALA A 21 -11.28 -5.79 0.55
C ALA A 21 -11.19 -6.95 1.55
N LYS A 22 -10.69 -6.70 2.75
CA LYS A 22 -10.58 -7.70 3.81
C LYS A 22 -11.95 -8.21 4.25
N LYS A 23 -12.93 -7.32 4.37
CA LYS A 23 -14.29 -7.66 4.76
C LYS A 23 -15.00 -8.48 3.67
N LYS A 24 -14.74 -8.15 2.40
CA LYS A 24 -15.38 -8.82 1.26
C LYS A 24 -14.87 -10.25 1.07
N THR A 25 -13.58 -10.47 1.25
CA THR A 25 -12.93 -11.77 1.05
C THR A 25 -11.99 -12.11 2.21
N PRO A 26 -12.54 -12.31 3.43
CA PRO A 26 -11.70 -12.53 4.61
C PRO A 26 -10.83 -13.77 4.53
N GLU A 27 -11.22 -14.76 3.74
CA GLU A 27 -10.45 -16.00 3.53
C GLU A 27 -9.12 -15.75 2.82
N LEU A 28 -8.95 -14.63 2.12
CA LEU A 28 -7.68 -14.25 1.50
C LEU A 28 -6.73 -13.55 2.47
N TYR A 29 -7.21 -13.21 3.66
CA TYR A 29 -6.45 -12.44 4.66
C TYR A 29 -6.36 -13.20 5.98
N PRO A 30 -5.69 -14.38 6.02
CA PRO A 30 -5.50 -15.09 7.26
C PRO A 30 -4.62 -14.30 8.23
N LYS A 31 -4.57 -14.73 9.48
CA LYS A 31 -3.74 -14.09 10.49
C LYS A 31 -2.30 -13.92 9.99
N GLY A 32 -1.74 -12.74 10.16
CA GLY A 32 -0.40 -12.40 9.70
C GLY A 32 -0.34 -11.81 8.30
N THR A 33 -1.49 -11.62 7.63
CA THR A 33 -1.57 -10.94 6.34
C THR A 33 -2.36 -9.63 6.46
N ALA A 34 -2.12 -8.74 5.52
CA ALA A 34 -2.81 -7.46 5.43
C ALA A 34 -3.07 -7.10 3.97
N PRO A 35 -4.15 -6.35 3.67
CA PRO A 35 -4.37 -5.85 2.33
C PRO A 35 -3.33 -4.78 1.97
N GLY A 36 -2.64 -4.95 0.84
CA GLY A 36 -1.64 -4.01 0.36
C GLY A 36 -1.98 -3.50 -1.03
N HIS A 37 -1.84 -2.21 -1.24
CA HIS A 37 -2.01 -1.60 -2.56
C HIS A 37 -0.80 -1.91 -3.45
N THR A 38 -1.06 -2.17 -4.74
CA THR A 38 -0.01 -2.46 -5.73
C THR A 38 -0.19 -1.58 -6.97
N PRO A 39 0.67 -0.59 -7.20
CA PRO A 39 1.75 -0.15 -6.33
C PRO A 39 1.24 0.54 -5.06
N ASP A 40 2.13 0.68 -4.07
CA ASP A 40 1.80 1.42 -2.85
C ASP A 40 1.35 2.85 -3.18
N VAL A 41 0.43 3.38 -2.39
CA VAL A 41 -0.13 4.72 -2.62
C VAL A 41 0.96 5.79 -2.64
N GLY A 42 1.98 5.67 -1.80
CA GLY A 42 3.13 6.59 -1.79
C GLY A 42 3.96 6.55 -3.08
N TRP A 43 3.78 5.55 -3.93
CA TRP A 43 4.47 5.39 -5.22
C TRP A 43 3.52 5.52 -6.41
N GLY A 44 2.45 6.27 -6.26
CA GLY A 44 1.51 6.56 -7.35
C GLY A 44 0.36 5.57 -7.48
N GLY A 45 0.23 4.62 -6.53
CA GLY A 45 -0.91 3.72 -6.52
C GLY A 45 -2.21 4.46 -6.21
N GLU A 46 -3.28 4.04 -6.84
CA GLU A 46 -4.61 4.60 -6.57
C GLU A 46 -5.12 4.09 -5.23
N THR A 47 -5.82 4.94 -4.48
CA THR A 47 -6.36 4.58 -3.17
C THR A 47 -7.37 3.44 -3.23
N GLU A 48 -8.08 3.31 -4.35
CA GLU A 48 -9.03 2.22 -4.62
C GLU A 48 -8.47 1.23 -5.65
N GLY A 49 -7.17 1.29 -5.91
CA GLY A 49 -6.52 0.45 -6.91
C GLY A 49 -6.35 -1.00 -6.47
N PRO A 50 -5.60 -1.79 -7.24
CA PRO A 50 -5.42 -3.20 -6.92
C PRO A 50 -4.90 -3.43 -5.51
N ILE A 51 -5.58 -4.31 -4.78
CA ILE A 51 -5.22 -4.66 -3.40
C ILE A 51 -5.02 -6.17 -3.36
N ILE A 52 -3.87 -6.59 -2.83
CA ILE A 52 -3.52 -8.01 -2.70
C ILE A 52 -3.20 -8.35 -1.24
N PRO A 53 -3.36 -9.62 -0.83
CA PRO A 53 -2.88 -10.04 0.50
C PRO A 53 -1.35 -10.06 0.54
N LEU A 54 -0.79 -9.41 1.55
CA LEU A 54 0.65 -9.38 1.83
C LEU A 54 0.89 -9.84 3.26
N LEU A 55 2.09 -10.37 3.53
CA LEU A 55 2.49 -10.57 4.91
C LEU A 55 2.51 -9.20 5.62
N SER A 56 1.92 -9.14 6.81
CA SER A 56 1.79 -7.86 7.54
C SER A 56 3.13 -7.17 7.74
N ARG A 57 4.19 -7.92 8.07
CA ARG A 57 5.53 -7.34 8.24
C ARG A 57 6.11 -6.79 6.94
N VAL A 58 5.80 -7.42 5.79
CA VAL A 58 6.23 -6.93 4.47
C VAL A 58 5.50 -5.64 4.15
N ASN A 59 4.20 -5.60 4.37
CA ASN A 59 3.40 -4.39 4.15
C ASN A 59 3.90 -3.22 5.01
N SER A 60 4.20 -3.47 6.28
CA SER A 60 4.76 -2.46 7.19
C SER A 60 6.15 -2.00 6.74
N TYR A 61 6.99 -2.91 6.26
CA TYR A 61 8.31 -2.58 5.73
C TYR A 61 8.21 -1.66 4.51
N ILE A 62 7.30 -1.97 3.57
CA ILE A 62 7.06 -1.13 2.39
C ILE A 62 6.65 0.27 2.82
N GLY A 63 5.70 0.40 3.76
CA GLY A 63 5.24 1.68 4.27
C GLY A 63 6.37 2.50 4.90
N GLY A 64 7.18 1.88 5.76
CA GLY A 64 8.31 2.53 6.40
C GLY A 64 9.39 2.94 5.41
N ALA A 65 9.75 2.06 4.49
CA ALA A 65 10.76 2.35 3.46
C ALA A 65 10.27 3.47 2.53
N THR A 66 8.99 3.48 2.17
CA THR A 66 8.39 4.52 1.33
C THR A 66 8.47 5.89 2.00
N GLN A 67 8.16 5.97 3.29
CA GLN A 67 8.23 7.23 4.04
C GLN A 67 9.63 7.80 4.13
N ALA A 68 10.65 6.94 4.08
CA ALA A 68 12.05 7.36 4.12
C ALA A 68 12.52 7.97 2.79
N VAL A 69 11.78 7.80 1.71
CA VAL A 69 12.12 8.32 0.38
C VAL A 69 11.49 9.70 0.19
N PRO A 70 12.28 10.73 -0.20
CA PRO A 70 11.72 12.06 -0.46
C PRO A 70 10.66 12.05 -1.54
N VAL A 71 9.62 12.87 -1.35
CA VAL A 71 8.58 13.10 -2.37
C VAL A 71 9.25 13.66 -3.63
N GLY A 72 8.81 13.18 -4.78
CA GLY A 72 9.39 13.57 -6.08
C GLY A 72 10.49 12.64 -6.59
N THR A 73 11.01 11.75 -5.74
CA THR A 73 11.97 10.72 -6.17
C THR A 73 11.31 9.77 -7.16
N THR A 74 11.98 9.51 -8.27
CA THR A 74 11.46 8.65 -9.34
C THR A 74 12.33 7.42 -9.52
N TYR A 75 11.71 6.27 -9.59
CA TYR A 75 12.33 4.99 -9.92
C TYR A 75 11.58 4.33 -11.08
N SER A 76 12.29 3.51 -11.86
CA SER A 76 11.64 2.73 -12.92
C SER A 76 10.69 1.68 -12.35
N LYS A 77 11.03 1.13 -11.20
CA LYS A 77 10.16 0.22 -10.44
C LYS A 77 10.63 0.12 -8.99
N VAL A 78 9.72 -0.28 -8.11
CA VAL A 78 10.05 -0.62 -6.73
C VAL A 78 10.14 -2.14 -6.63
N ILE A 79 11.27 -2.64 -6.14
CA ILE A 79 11.53 -4.08 -6.02
C ILE A 79 11.53 -4.45 -4.54
N LEU A 80 10.79 -5.50 -4.20
CA LEU A 80 10.84 -6.14 -2.89
C LEU A 80 11.79 -7.32 -2.96
N ILE A 81 12.79 -7.28 -2.12
CA ILE A 81 13.78 -8.35 -2.02
C ILE A 81 13.58 -9.08 -0.71
#